data_88bbc2d7c66d7cae19fdd679229fa7aa
#
_entry.id   88bbc2d7c66d7cae19fdd679229fa7aa
#
_cell.length_a   1.000
_cell.length_b   1.000
_cell.length_c   1.000
_cell.angle_alpha   90.00
_cell.angle_beta   90.00
_cell.angle_gamma   90.00
#
_symmetry.space_group_name_H-M   'P 1'
#
loop_
_entity.id
_entity.type
_entity.pdbx_description
1 polymer ?
#
loop_
_entity_poly.entity_id
_entity_poly.type
_entity_poly.pdbx_seq_one_letter_code
_entity_poly.pdbx_strand_id
1 'polypeptide(L)'
;MTATIKLGELAEFLGATLRGSKEKEITGLATLQEAGPAQLSFLANPKYRKYLVDSQAAAVLLTAADAEGFTGDALVVADTYLAYAKVSHLFDPKPKASAGIHASAVIADDAQVDPAASIGAFAVIESGARIAAGVTIGAHCFIGARCEIGVDGWLAPRVTLYHDVRIGKGVVIQSGAVIGGEGFGFANSKGIWHKVAQVGGVLIGDDVEIGVNTAVDRGALADTVIGNGVKLDNQIQIAHNVQIGDHTAMAACVGISGSTRIGKHCMLAGGVGLVGHIDICDNVYITGMTMVTHSITEPGSYSSGTAMQPAAEWRKSAARLRQLDDMARRLKQLEKRVGDVTPGGDASSEG
;
A
#
# COMPACT_ATOMS: atom_id res chain seq x y z
N MET A 1 4.40 -22.66 19.09
CA MET A 1 5.82 -23.07 19.17
C MET A 1 6.52 -22.26 18.08
N THR A 2 7.54 -21.49 18.42
CA THR A 2 8.40 -20.78 17.46
C THR A 2 9.12 -21.82 16.61
N ALA A 3 9.10 -21.65 15.30
CA ALA A 3 9.81 -22.54 14.39
C ALA A 3 11.32 -22.45 14.69
N THR A 4 12.00 -23.59 14.74
CA THR A 4 13.47 -23.66 14.79
C THR A 4 13.93 -24.18 13.44
N ILE A 5 14.79 -23.43 12.76
CA ILE A 5 15.25 -23.72 11.40
C ILE A 5 16.78 -23.64 11.38
N LYS A 6 17.46 -24.62 10.78
CA LYS A 6 18.92 -24.58 10.64
C LYS A 6 19.34 -23.53 9.62
N LEU A 7 20.49 -22.88 9.89
CA LEU A 7 21.04 -21.84 9.01
C LEU A 7 21.34 -22.38 7.61
N GLY A 8 21.72 -23.67 7.49
CA GLY A 8 21.88 -24.34 6.20
C GLY A 8 20.60 -24.43 5.40
N GLU A 9 19.46 -24.75 6.06
CA GLU A 9 18.15 -24.82 5.41
C GLU A 9 17.70 -23.43 4.93
N LEU A 10 17.96 -22.38 5.71
CA LEU A 10 17.68 -21.00 5.31
C LEU A 10 18.54 -20.58 4.11
N ALA A 11 19.81 -21.02 4.06
CA ALA A 11 20.69 -20.76 2.92
C ALA A 11 20.12 -21.39 1.62
N GLU A 12 19.68 -22.64 1.69
CA GLU A 12 19.06 -23.34 0.56
C GLU A 12 17.75 -22.68 0.13
N PHE A 13 16.89 -22.35 1.08
CA PHE A 13 15.61 -21.68 0.83
C PHE A 13 15.78 -20.33 0.11
N LEU A 14 16.80 -19.56 0.48
CA LEU A 14 17.10 -18.26 -0.10
C LEU A 14 17.97 -18.31 -1.36
N GLY A 15 18.59 -19.43 -1.66
CA GLY A 15 19.68 -19.52 -2.64
C GLY A 15 20.90 -18.69 -2.22
N ALA A 16 21.16 -18.57 -0.91
CA ALA A 16 22.21 -17.73 -0.34
C ALA A 16 23.53 -18.45 -0.24
N THR A 17 24.64 -17.71 -0.34
CA THR A 17 25.96 -18.24 0.01
C THR A 17 26.14 -18.17 1.53
N LEU A 18 26.25 -19.35 2.18
CA LEU A 18 26.49 -19.43 3.62
C LEU A 18 27.95 -19.21 3.95
N ARG A 19 28.22 -18.30 4.87
CA ARG A 19 29.50 -18.17 5.62
C ARG A 19 29.22 -18.52 7.07
N GLY A 20 29.75 -19.62 7.58
CA GLY A 20 29.56 -20.09 8.95
C GLY A 20 28.99 -21.51 9.07
N SER A 21 28.46 -21.86 10.23
CA SER A 21 27.97 -23.19 10.54
C SER A 21 26.57 -23.48 10.00
N LYS A 22 26.43 -24.54 9.18
CA LYS A 22 25.13 -25.01 8.66
C LYS A 22 24.18 -25.48 9.77
N GLU A 23 24.74 -25.99 10.87
CA GLU A 23 23.99 -26.61 11.96
C GLU A 23 23.46 -25.59 12.99
N LYS A 24 23.81 -24.31 12.85
CA LYS A 24 23.34 -23.26 13.75
C LYS A 24 21.83 -23.11 13.67
N GLU A 25 21.17 -23.17 14.80
CA GLU A 25 19.70 -23.06 14.90
C GLU A 25 19.26 -21.61 15.01
N ILE A 26 18.26 -21.24 14.20
CA ILE A 26 17.61 -19.95 14.20
C ILE A 26 16.18 -20.12 14.70
N THR A 27 15.82 -19.37 15.74
CA THR A 27 14.48 -19.42 16.37
C THR A 27 13.63 -18.19 16.13
N GLY A 28 14.17 -17.19 15.41
CA GLY A 28 13.45 -15.96 15.13
C GLY A 28 14.30 -14.90 14.43
N LEU A 29 13.71 -13.73 14.28
CA LEU A 29 14.30 -12.56 13.62
C LEU A 29 14.40 -11.40 14.61
N ALA A 30 15.46 -10.59 14.52
CA ALA A 30 15.60 -9.37 15.28
C ALA A 30 16.46 -8.34 14.55
N THR A 31 16.43 -7.08 15.00
CA THR A 31 17.30 -6.01 14.48
C THR A 31 18.76 -6.27 14.86
N LEU A 32 19.70 -5.64 14.14
CA LEU A 32 21.15 -5.79 14.45
C LEU A 32 21.50 -5.46 15.90
N GLN A 33 20.78 -4.52 16.51
CA GLN A 33 21.03 -4.07 17.88
C GLN A 33 20.46 -5.00 18.95
N GLU A 34 19.38 -5.71 18.65
CA GLU A 34 18.61 -6.50 19.63
C GLU A 34 18.78 -8.00 19.44
N ALA A 35 19.36 -8.41 18.32
CA ALA A 35 19.51 -9.83 17.99
C ALA A 35 20.39 -10.56 18.99
N GLY A 36 19.91 -11.68 19.49
CA GLY A 36 20.63 -12.63 20.32
C GLY A 36 21.21 -13.82 19.53
N PRO A 37 21.89 -14.76 20.22
CA PRO A 37 22.67 -15.84 19.61
C PRO A 37 21.85 -16.93 18.89
N ALA A 38 20.52 -16.83 18.90
CA ALA A 38 19.63 -17.74 18.18
C ALA A 38 18.74 -17.00 17.14
N GLN A 39 19.05 -15.74 16.82
CA GLN A 39 18.24 -14.93 15.92
C GLN A 39 19.01 -14.54 14.66
N LEU A 40 18.31 -14.54 13.52
CA LEU A 40 18.80 -14.00 12.25
C LEU A 40 18.51 -12.50 12.20
N SER A 41 19.49 -11.71 11.80
CA SER A 41 19.34 -10.29 11.53
C SER A 41 19.59 -9.97 10.04
N PHE A 42 19.46 -8.72 9.67
CA PHE A 42 19.67 -8.29 8.28
C PHE A 42 20.18 -6.84 8.22
N LEU A 43 20.95 -6.53 7.18
CA LEU A 43 21.40 -5.18 6.87
C LEU A 43 20.85 -4.77 5.50
N ALA A 44 19.69 -4.09 5.49
CA ALA A 44 19.10 -3.55 4.27
C ALA A 44 19.38 -2.06 4.07
N ASN A 45 19.64 -1.31 5.14
CA ASN A 45 19.91 0.11 5.06
C ASN A 45 21.34 0.41 5.56
N PRO A 46 22.20 1.03 4.74
CA PRO A 46 23.60 1.33 5.09
C PRO A 46 23.78 2.16 6.36
N LYS A 47 22.77 2.94 6.77
CA LYS A 47 22.81 3.70 8.04
C LYS A 47 22.96 2.81 9.27
N TYR A 48 22.54 1.55 9.21
CA TYR A 48 22.64 0.59 10.29
C TYR A 48 23.94 -0.23 10.29
N ARG A 49 24.81 -0.06 9.27
CA ARG A 49 26.09 -0.79 9.16
C ARG A 49 26.97 -0.67 10.42
N LYS A 50 26.93 0.46 11.09
CA LYS A 50 27.67 0.70 12.35
C LYS A 50 27.33 -0.29 13.46
N TYR A 51 26.13 -0.89 13.45
CA TYR A 51 25.72 -1.87 14.45
C TYR A 51 26.10 -3.30 14.11
N LEU A 52 26.69 -3.52 12.92
CA LEU A 52 27.09 -4.85 12.48
C LEU A 52 28.23 -5.42 13.34
N VAL A 53 29.14 -4.55 13.80
CA VAL A 53 30.34 -4.93 14.58
C VAL A 53 29.97 -5.47 15.96
N ASP A 54 28.94 -4.89 16.59
CA ASP A 54 28.54 -5.23 17.96
C ASP A 54 27.34 -6.20 18.01
N SER A 55 26.82 -6.62 16.85
CA SER A 55 25.64 -7.48 16.79
C SER A 55 25.93 -8.87 17.34
N GLN A 56 25.06 -9.36 18.20
CA GLN A 56 25.10 -10.70 18.78
C GLN A 56 24.22 -11.70 17.98
N ALA A 57 23.80 -11.33 16.77
CA ALA A 57 22.98 -12.19 15.93
C ALA A 57 23.67 -13.52 15.63
N ALA A 58 22.91 -14.60 15.62
CA ALA A 58 23.40 -15.92 15.21
C ALA A 58 23.98 -15.88 13.79
N ALA A 59 23.34 -15.14 12.89
CA ALA A 59 23.80 -14.85 11.54
C ALA A 59 23.15 -13.56 11.02
N VAL A 60 23.71 -12.98 9.96
CA VAL A 60 23.18 -11.76 9.35
C VAL A 60 22.98 -11.96 7.84
N LEU A 61 21.84 -11.51 7.31
CA LEU A 61 21.62 -11.37 5.87
C LEU A 61 22.40 -10.15 5.37
N LEU A 62 23.36 -10.36 4.47
CA LEU A 62 24.27 -9.35 3.96
C LEU A 62 24.36 -9.40 2.43
N THR A 63 24.65 -8.27 1.80
CA THR A 63 25.14 -8.25 0.42
C THR A 63 26.61 -8.74 0.39
N ALA A 64 27.11 -9.10 -0.79
CA ALA A 64 28.53 -9.49 -0.94
C ALA A 64 29.49 -8.40 -0.45
N ALA A 65 29.18 -7.13 -0.76
CA ALA A 65 29.97 -5.98 -0.33
C ALA A 65 29.94 -5.75 1.19
N ASP A 66 28.79 -5.96 1.84
CA ASP A 66 28.66 -5.80 3.29
C ASP A 66 29.27 -7.00 4.07
N ALA A 67 29.41 -8.14 3.41
CA ALA A 67 30.03 -9.33 3.98
C ALA A 67 31.57 -9.31 3.92
N GLU A 68 32.16 -8.35 3.20
CA GLU A 68 33.61 -8.14 3.21
C GLU A 68 34.05 -7.59 4.57
N GLY A 69 34.97 -8.31 5.24
CA GLY A 69 35.45 -7.95 6.58
C GLY A 69 34.49 -8.29 7.75
N PHE A 70 33.30 -8.80 7.49
CA PHE A 70 32.43 -9.30 8.55
C PHE A 70 32.91 -10.68 9.01
N THR A 71 33.13 -10.84 10.31
CA THR A 71 33.70 -12.05 10.92
C THR A 71 32.65 -13.00 11.48
N GLY A 72 31.41 -12.58 11.62
CA GLY A 72 30.27 -13.40 12.05
C GLY A 72 29.72 -14.29 10.96
N ASP A 73 28.78 -15.17 11.33
CA ASP A 73 28.07 -15.99 10.36
C ASP A 73 27.14 -15.12 9.50
N ALA A 74 27.10 -15.41 8.20
CA ALA A 74 26.30 -14.63 7.25
C ALA A 74 25.63 -15.49 6.18
N LEU A 75 24.44 -15.07 5.77
CA LEU A 75 23.79 -15.49 4.54
C LEU A 75 23.96 -14.37 3.50
N VAL A 76 24.82 -14.61 2.51
CA VAL A 76 25.12 -13.61 1.47
C VAL A 76 24.10 -13.74 0.34
N VAL A 77 23.38 -12.65 0.07
CA VAL A 77 22.30 -12.56 -0.90
C VAL A 77 22.43 -11.29 -1.76
N ALA A 78 21.75 -11.25 -2.88
CA ALA A 78 21.74 -10.07 -3.75
C ALA A 78 20.90 -8.92 -3.14
N ASP A 79 19.74 -9.27 -2.56
CA ASP A 79 18.81 -8.32 -1.92
C ASP A 79 18.47 -8.80 -0.52
N THR A 80 19.00 -8.11 0.48
CA THR A 80 18.85 -8.45 1.90
C THR A 80 17.44 -8.19 2.42
N TYR A 81 16.73 -7.17 1.87
CA TYR A 81 15.39 -6.85 2.30
C TYR A 81 14.37 -7.85 1.75
N LEU A 82 14.52 -8.25 0.48
CA LEU A 82 13.73 -9.32 -0.11
C LEU A 82 13.97 -10.66 0.61
N ALA A 83 15.22 -10.99 0.93
CA ALA A 83 15.56 -12.19 1.68
C ALA A 83 14.91 -12.18 3.07
N TYR A 84 15.01 -11.05 3.79
CA TYR A 84 14.32 -10.85 5.07
C TYR A 84 12.79 -11.05 4.92
N ALA A 85 12.17 -10.44 3.92
CA ALA A 85 10.74 -10.60 3.69
C ALA A 85 10.35 -12.08 3.50
N LYS A 86 11.10 -12.85 2.71
CA LYS A 86 10.85 -14.29 2.51
C LYS A 86 11.00 -15.09 3.80
N VAL A 87 12.07 -14.86 4.57
CA VAL A 87 12.33 -15.58 5.81
C VAL A 87 11.34 -15.21 6.90
N SER A 88 10.84 -13.98 6.94
CA SER A 88 9.89 -13.54 7.94
C SER A 88 8.61 -14.39 7.99
N HIS A 89 8.17 -14.91 6.85
CA HIS A 89 7.02 -15.82 6.78
C HIS A 89 7.25 -17.17 7.45
N LEU A 90 8.50 -17.63 7.54
CA LEU A 90 8.84 -18.90 8.22
C LEU A 90 8.70 -18.77 9.75
N PHE A 91 8.82 -17.56 10.27
CA PHE A 91 8.70 -17.24 11.69
C PHE A 91 7.40 -16.51 12.04
N ASP A 92 6.47 -16.37 11.09
CA ASP A 92 5.16 -15.74 11.36
C ASP A 92 4.36 -16.62 12.33
N PRO A 93 4.03 -16.11 13.54
CA PRO A 93 3.28 -16.86 14.54
C PRO A 93 1.79 -16.96 14.26
N LYS A 94 1.31 -16.47 13.10
CA LYS A 94 -0.13 -16.53 12.78
C LYS A 94 -0.66 -17.95 12.91
N PRO A 95 -1.68 -18.17 13.75
CA PRO A 95 -2.34 -19.46 13.83
C PRO A 95 -2.94 -19.82 12.46
N LYS A 96 -2.58 -20.99 11.92
CA LYS A 96 -3.31 -21.54 10.77
C LYS A 96 -4.70 -21.90 11.23
N ALA A 97 -5.71 -21.32 10.60
CA ALA A 97 -7.10 -21.71 10.86
C ALA A 97 -7.31 -23.16 10.43
N SER A 98 -7.97 -23.95 11.26
CA SER A 98 -8.39 -25.28 10.87
C SER A 98 -9.61 -25.18 9.95
N ALA A 99 -9.66 -26.00 8.89
CA ALA A 99 -10.83 -26.11 8.04
C ALA A 99 -12.08 -26.46 8.86
N GLY A 100 -13.20 -25.89 8.46
CA GLY A 100 -14.50 -26.15 9.09
C GLY A 100 -15.30 -24.87 9.34
N ILE A 101 -16.55 -25.08 9.67
CA ILE A 101 -17.53 -24.01 9.92
C ILE A 101 -17.84 -23.96 11.41
N HIS A 102 -17.63 -22.79 12.03
CA HIS A 102 -18.00 -22.62 13.44
C HIS A 102 -19.50 -22.70 13.64
N ALA A 103 -19.95 -23.36 14.70
CA ALA A 103 -21.38 -23.66 14.94
C ALA A 103 -22.28 -22.41 15.06
N SER A 104 -21.71 -21.24 15.36
CA SER A 104 -22.43 -19.97 15.41
C SER A 104 -22.40 -19.17 14.11
N ALA A 105 -21.79 -19.68 13.05
CA ALA A 105 -21.84 -19.03 11.73
C ALA A 105 -23.22 -19.22 11.10
N VAL A 106 -23.70 -18.20 10.38
CA VAL A 106 -24.95 -18.23 9.64
C VAL A 106 -24.65 -18.25 8.15
N ILE A 107 -25.03 -19.32 7.47
CA ILE A 107 -24.72 -19.51 6.05
C ILE A 107 -26.03 -19.77 5.32
N ALA A 108 -26.29 -19.05 4.23
CA ALA A 108 -27.45 -19.26 3.40
C ALA A 108 -27.43 -20.66 2.74
N ASP A 109 -28.59 -21.29 2.58
CA ASP A 109 -28.71 -22.68 2.08
C ASP A 109 -28.11 -22.89 0.68
N ASP A 110 -28.09 -21.84 -0.15
CA ASP A 110 -27.57 -21.86 -1.51
C ASP A 110 -26.13 -21.31 -1.65
N ALA A 111 -25.52 -20.90 -0.53
CA ALA A 111 -24.12 -20.51 -0.52
C ALA A 111 -23.20 -21.72 -0.68
N GLN A 112 -22.16 -21.56 -1.47
CA GLN A 112 -21.18 -22.61 -1.75
C GLN A 112 -19.91 -22.37 -0.95
N VAL A 113 -19.65 -23.19 0.06
CA VAL A 113 -18.45 -23.11 0.89
C VAL A 113 -17.64 -24.39 0.68
N ASP A 114 -16.38 -24.24 0.22
CA ASP A 114 -15.48 -25.38 0.05
C ASP A 114 -15.18 -26.03 1.41
N PRO A 115 -15.15 -27.37 1.49
CA PRO A 115 -14.84 -28.08 2.74
C PRO A 115 -13.47 -27.76 3.36
N ALA A 116 -12.50 -27.28 2.57
CA ALA A 116 -11.19 -26.84 3.04
C ALA A 116 -11.18 -25.39 3.56
N ALA A 117 -12.29 -24.66 3.46
CA ALA A 117 -12.41 -23.32 4.02
C ALA A 117 -12.58 -23.34 5.55
N SER A 118 -12.18 -22.25 6.20
CA SER A 118 -12.36 -22.00 7.64
C SER A 118 -13.30 -20.83 7.85
N ILE A 119 -14.44 -21.03 8.50
CA ILE A 119 -15.44 -20.01 8.78
C ILE A 119 -15.53 -19.76 10.29
N GLY A 120 -15.17 -18.55 10.71
CA GLY A 120 -15.11 -18.14 12.10
C GLY A 120 -16.47 -17.91 12.75
N ALA A 121 -16.45 -17.75 14.07
CA ALA A 121 -17.65 -17.53 14.88
C ALA A 121 -18.42 -16.28 14.44
N PHE A 122 -19.76 -16.39 14.41
CA PHE A 122 -20.66 -15.29 14.06
C PHE A 122 -20.42 -14.67 12.68
N ALA A 123 -19.73 -15.37 11.78
CA ALA A 123 -19.68 -14.97 10.38
C ALA A 123 -21.04 -15.16 9.73
N VAL A 124 -21.43 -14.25 8.84
CA VAL A 124 -22.65 -14.33 8.04
C VAL A 124 -22.25 -14.43 6.57
N ILE A 125 -22.78 -15.43 5.87
CA ILE A 125 -22.56 -15.65 4.43
C ILE A 125 -23.93 -15.73 3.76
N GLU A 126 -24.19 -14.76 2.88
CA GLU A 126 -25.48 -14.61 2.23
C GLU A 126 -25.63 -15.47 0.96
N SER A 127 -26.87 -15.45 0.43
CA SER A 127 -27.34 -16.20 -0.73
C SER A 127 -26.42 -16.07 -1.96
N GLY A 128 -26.12 -17.20 -2.59
CA GLY A 128 -25.31 -17.26 -3.82
C GLY A 128 -23.83 -16.96 -3.64
N ALA A 129 -23.33 -16.73 -2.42
CA ALA A 129 -21.93 -16.53 -2.16
C ALA A 129 -21.11 -17.81 -2.44
N ARG A 130 -19.87 -17.64 -2.95
CA ARG A 130 -18.94 -18.72 -3.29
C ARG A 130 -17.61 -18.53 -2.58
N ILE A 131 -17.26 -19.48 -1.72
CA ILE A 131 -16.03 -19.45 -0.91
C ILE A 131 -15.16 -20.62 -1.37
N ALA A 132 -13.99 -20.32 -1.95
CA ALA A 132 -13.09 -21.33 -2.49
C ALA A 132 -12.27 -22.04 -1.41
N ALA A 133 -11.49 -23.05 -1.83
CA ALA A 133 -10.62 -23.84 -0.97
C ALA A 133 -9.55 -22.97 -0.25
N GLY A 134 -9.23 -23.33 0.98
CA GLY A 134 -8.19 -22.67 1.78
C GLY A 134 -8.56 -21.25 2.29
N VAL A 135 -9.75 -20.76 1.94
CA VAL A 135 -10.21 -19.44 2.43
C VAL A 135 -10.40 -19.47 3.93
N THR A 136 -9.91 -18.44 4.60
CA THR A 136 -10.16 -18.18 6.02
C THR A 136 -11.02 -16.94 6.19
N ILE A 137 -12.21 -17.10 6.77
CA ILE A 137 -13.11 -16.00 7.14
C ILE A 137 -13.11 -15.85 8.65
N GLY A 138 -12.61 -14.73 9.15
CA GLY A 138 -12.53 -14.39 10.56
C GLY A 138 -13.89 -14.24 11.22
N ALA A 139 -13.88 -14.18 12.55
CA ALA A 139 -15.11 -13.98 13.32
C ALA A 139 -15.82 -12.65 12.97
N HIS A 140 -17.16 -12.66 13.01
CA HIS A 140 -17.99 -11.48 12.75
C HIS A 140 -17.80 -10.85 11.35
N CYS A 141 -17.29 -11.58 10.37
CA CYS A 141 -17.32 -11.15 8.98
C CYS A 141 -18.71 -11.20 8.40
N PHE A 142 -19.03 -10.27 7.52
CA PHE A 142 -20.25 -10.27 6.71
C PHE A 142 -19.87 -10.42 5.24
N ILE A 143 -20.36 -11.45 4.59
CA ILE A 143 -20.16 -11.76 3.17
C ILE A 143 -21.51 -11.65 2.48
N GLY A 144 -21.70 -10.55 1.74
CA GLY A 144 -22.95 -10.24 1.06
C GLY A 144 -23.27 -11.19 -0.10
N ALA A 145 -24.49 -11.10 -0.57
CA ALA A 145 -25.02 -11.98 -1.60
C ALA A 145 -24.17 -11.97 -2.88
N ARG A 146 -24.00 -13.16 -3.48
CA ARG A 146 -23.27 -13.38 -4.73
C ARG A 146 -21.78 -12.93 -4.70
N CYS A 147 -21.19 -12.79 -3.50
CA CYS A 147 -19.75 -12.59 -3.40
C CYS A 147 -18.98 -13.83 -3.82
N GLU A 148 -17.83 -13.63 -4.44
CA GLU A 148 -16.91 -14.71 -4.79
C GLU A 148 -15.54 -14.43 -4.15
N ILE A 149 -14.99 -15.42 -3.41
CA ILE A 149 -13.69 -15.35 -2.78
C ILE A 149 -12.83 -16.49 -3.31
N GLY A 150 -11.73 -16.12 -4.00
CA GLY A 150 -10.78 -17.06 -4.59
C GLY A 150 -9.96 -17.83 -3.57
N VAL A 151 -9.25 -18.86 -4.03
CA VAL A 151 -8.47 -19.78 -3.18
C VAL A 151 -7.49 -19.05 -2.28
N ASP A 152 -7.26 -19.60 -1.07
CA ASP A 152 -6.30 -19.09 -0.09
C ASP A 152 -6.53 -17.63 0.36
N GLY A 153 -7.73 -17.10 0.15
CA GLY A 153 -8.13 -15.78 0.66
C GLY A 153 -8.16 -15.75 2.20
N TRP A 154 -7.71 -14.67 2.80
CA TRP A 154 -7.71 -14.50 4.25
C TRP A 154 -8.38 -13.19 4.65
N LEU A 155 -9.51 -13.30 5.33
CA LEU A 155 -10.28 -12.18 5.87
C LEU A 155 -10.17 -12.16 7.39
N ALA A 156 -9.57 -11.09 7.92
CA ALA A 156 -9.48 -10.86 9.36
C ALA A 156 -10.88 -10.67 9.98
N PRO A 157 -11.02 -10.75 11.30
CA PRO A 157 -12.30 -10.49 11.95
C PRO A 157 -12.92 -9.13 11.57
N ARG A 158 -14.25 -9.08 11.45
CA ARG A 158 -15.04 -7.87 11.16
C ARG A 158 -14.78 -7.23 9.77
N VAL A 159 -14.38 -8.01 8.78
CA VAL A 159 -14.42 -7.59 7.38
C VAL A 159 -15.86 -7.63 6.88
N THR A 160 -16.25 -6.60 6.11
CA THR A 160 -17.57 -6.52 5.47
C THR A 160 -17.40 -6.48 3.96
N LEU A 161 -17.96 -7.46 3.28
CA LEU A 161 -18.16 -7.48 1.83
C LEU A 161 -19.63 -7.25 1.52
N TYR A 162 -19.95 -6.20 0.79
CA TYR A 162 -21.29 -6.00 0.25
C TYR A 162 -21.54 -6.97 -0.92
N HIS A 163 -22.76 -7.02 -1.43
CA HIS A 163 -23.13 -7.92 -2.52
C HIS A 163 -22.33 -7.66 -3.81
N ASP A 164 -22.16 -8.70 -4.64
CA ASP A 164 -21.48 -8.65 -5.95
C ASP A 164 -20.02 -8.21 -5.89
N VAL A 165 -19.31 -8.52 -4.80
CA VAL A 165 -17.86 -8.36 -4.69
C VAL A 165 -17.16 -9.63 -5.16
N ARG A 166 -16.18 -9.50 -6.07
CA ARG A 166 -15.37 -10.60 -6.57
C ARG A 166 -13.91 -10.41 -6.19
N ILE A 167 -13.33 -11.41 -5.54
CA ILE A 167 -11.98 -11.39 -4.96
C ILE A 167 -11.18 -12.55 -5.54
N GLY A 168 -9.99 -12.25 -6.05
CA GLY A 168 -9.04 -13.22 -6.59
C GLY A 168 -8.41 -14.12 -5.53
N LYS A 169 -7.40 -14.88 -5.91
CA LYS A 169 -6.68 -15.81 -5.02
C LYS A 169 -5.66 -15.07 -4.14
N GLY A 170 -5.36 -15.64 -2.96
CA GLY A 170 -4.30 -15.17 -2.07
C GLY A 170 -4.51 -13.76 -1.51
N VAL A 171 -5.74 -13.24 -1.56
CA VAL A 171 -6.05 -11.89 -1.07
C VAL A 171 -6.11 -11.87 0.44
N VAL A 172 -5.49 -10.86 1.04
CA VAL A 172 -5.50 -10.63 2.49
C VAL A 172 -6.25 -9.34 2.80
N ILE A 173 -7.29 -9.42 3.62
CA ILE A 173 -8.09 -8.26 4.04
C ILE A 173 -8.07 -8.15 5.56
N GLN A 174 -7.59 -7.00 6.07
CA GLN A 174 -7.45 -6.74 7.49
C GLN A 174 -8.76 -6.28 8.14
N SER A 175 -8.81 -6.34 9.47
CA SER A 175 -10.01 -6.07 10.27
C SER A 175 -10.63 -4.70 9.99
N GLY A 176 -11.96 -4.69 9.93
CA GLY A 176 -12.74 -3.46 9.75
C GLY A 176 -12.74 -2.90 8.34
N ALA A 177 -12.06 -3.53 7.38
CA ALA A 177 -12.16 -3.13 5.98
C ALA A 177 -13.59 -3.37 5.45
N VAL A 178 -14.08 -2.43 4.64
CA VAL A 178 -15.42 -2.46 4.03
C VAL A 178 -15.27 -2.38 2.52
N ILE A 179 -15.74 -3.42 1.82
CA ILE A 179 -15.61 -3.53 0.37
C ILE A 179 -16.99 -3.57 -0.27
N GLY A 180 -17.21 -2.70 -1.26
CA GLY A 180 -18.44 -2.66 -2.04
C GLY A 180 -19.56 -1.82 -1.41
N GLY A 181 -19.24 -0.99 -0.41
CA GLY A 181 -20.17 0.04 0.08
C GLY A 181 -20.56 1.02 -1.04
N GLU A 182 -21.69 1.68 -0.90
CA GLU A 182 -22.12 2.67 -1.90
C GLU A 182 -21.25 3.92 -1.87
N GLY A 183 -20.77 4.34 -3.04
CA GLY A 183 -20.04 5.59 -3.22
C GLY A 183 -20.90 6.85 -3.07
N PHE A 184 -20.27 8.00 -3.06
CA PHE A 184 -20.93 9.30 -3.00
C PHE A 184 -21.55 9.66 -4.36
N GLY A 185 -22.80 9.26 -4.56
CA GLY A 185 -23.58 9.52 -5.77
C GLY A 185 -24.86 10.28 -5.47
N PHE A 186 -24.89 11.60 -5.70
CA PHE A 186 -26.06 12.44 -5.48
C PHE A 186 -26.22 13.49 -6.56
N ALA A 187 -27.46 13.67 -7.06
CA ALA A 187 -27.83 14.77 -7.94
C ALA A 187 -28.41 15.91 -7.11
N ASN A 188 -27.90 17.13 -7.30
CA ASN A 188 -28.44 18.30 -6.62
C ASN A 188 -29.54 18.95 -7.47
N SER A 189 -30.71 19.11 -6.90
CA SER A 189 -31.81 19.90 -7.50
C SER A 189 -32.24 20.98 -6.52
N LYS A 190 -31.96 22.22 -6.85
CA LYS A 190 -32.33 23.41 -6.05
C LYS A 190 -31.95 23.31 -4.56
N GLY A 191 -30.76 22.78 -4.28
CA GLY A 191 -30.25 22.59 -2.91
C GLY A 191 -30.64 21.26 -2.25
N ILE A 192 -31.48 20.44 -2.90
CA ILE A 192 -31.90 19.14 -2.40
C ILE A 192 -31.09 18.03 -3.10
N TRP A 193 -30.52 17.13 -2.31
CA TRP A 193 -29.73 16.00 -2.78
C TRP A 193 -30.61 14.78 -3.03
N HIS A 194 -30.59 14.27 -4.26
CA HIS A 194 -31.28 13.05 -4.67
C HIS A 194 -30.25 11.96 -4.86
N LYS A 195 -30.43 10.82 -4.18
CA LYS A 195 -29.51 9.71 -4.25
C LYS A 195 -29.51 9.08 -5.65
N VAL A 196 -28.32 8.80 -6.17
CA VAL A 196 -28.08 8.00 -7.37
C VAL A 196 -27.72 6.59 -6.94
N ALA A 197 -28.47 5.59 -7.42
CA ALA A 197 -28.20 4.18 -7.11
C ALA A 197 -26.82 3.77 -7.63
N GLN A 198 -26.08 3.04 -6.81
CA GLN A 198 -24.75 2.49 -7.14
C GLN A 198 -24.93 1.00 -7.48
N VAL A 199 -24.97 0.66 -8.76
CA VAL A 199 -25.37 -0.68 -9.26
C VAL A 199 -24.18 -1.51 -9.75
N GLY A 200 -22.98 -0.93 -9.89
CA GLY A 200 -21.76 -1.66 -10.17
C GLY A 200 -21.30 -2.48 -8.98
N GLY A 201 -20.26 -3.29 -9.13
CA GLY A 201 -19.63 -4.10 -8.10
C GLY A 201 -18.21 -3.63 -7.77
N VAL A 202 -17.43 -4.56 -7.20
CA VAL A 202 -15.99 -4.43 -6.98
C VAL A 202 -15.29 -5.67 -7.48
N LEU A 203 -14.23 -5.49 -8.25
CA LEU A 203 -13.31 -6.53 -8.69
C LEU A 203 -11.95 -6.35 -8.02
N ILE A 204 -11.47 -7.37 -7.32
CA ILE A 204 -10.15 -7.41 -6.71
C ILE A 204 -9.37 -8.56 -7.32
N GLY A 205 -8.19 -8.28 -7.87
CA GLY A 205 -7.30 -9.25 -8.47
C GLY A 205 -6.63 -10.18 -7.47
N ASP A 206 -5.64 -10.93 -7.93
CA ASP A 206 -4.88 -11.88 -7.12
C ASP A 206 -3.84 -11.19 -6.24
N ASP A 207 -3.50 -11.82 -5.10
CA ASP A 207 -2.40 -11.42 -4.21
C ASP A 207 -2.47 -9.95 -3.71
N VAL A 208 -3.68 -9.41 -3.58
CA VAL A 208 -3.95 -8.06 -3.06
C VAL A 208 -3.94 -8.07 -1.53
N GLU A 209 -3.39 -7.03 -0.93
CA GLU A 209 -3.51 -6.80 0.52
C GLU A 209 -4.25 -5.50 0.79
N ILE A 210 -5.23 -5.55 1.71
CA ILE A 210 -6.06 -4.41 2.12
C ILE A 210 -5.96 -4.24 3.62
N GLY A 211 -5.47 -3.09 4.05
CA GLY A 211 -5.21 -2.75 5.44
C GLY A 211 -6.45 -2.46 6.28
N VAL A 212 -6.22 -2.26 7.56
CA VAL A 212 -7.26 -2.04 8.58
C VAL A 212 -8.10 -0.81 8.26
N ASN A 213 -9.44 -0.95 8.36
CA ASN A 213 -10.41 0.15 8.14
C ASN A 213 -10.31 0.84 6.77
N THR A 214 -9.76 0.18 5.77
CA THR A 214 -9.77 0.67 4.38
C THR A 214 -11.15 0.45 3.78
N ALA A 215 -11.67 1.46 3.08
CA ALA A 215 -12.95 1.41 2.39
C ALA A 215 -12.75 1.43 0.87
N VAL A 216 -13.47 0.54 0.18
CA VAL A 216 -13.52 0.46 -1.28
C VAL A 216 -14.97 0.53 -1.71
N ASP A 217 -15.35 1.65 -2.30
CA ASP A 217 -16.72 1.86 -2.78
C ASP A 217 -16.98 1.07 -4.06
N ARG A 218 -18.21 0.59 -4.21
CA ARG A 218 -18.67 -0.02 -5.46
C ARG A 218 -18.79 1.01 -6.57
N GLY A 219 -18.72 0.57 -7.80
CA GLY A 219 -18.94 1.47 -8.91
C GLY A 219 -20.39 1.91 -9.06
N ALA A 220 -20.57 3.07 -9.66
CA ALA A 220 -21.91 3.61 -9.93
C ALA A 220 -22.66 2.78 -10.98
N LEU A 221 -22.04 2.49 -12.10
CA LEU A 221 -22.56 1.65 -13.20
C LEU A 221 -21.59 0.49 -13.51
N ALA A 222 -20.34 0.80 -13.82
CA ALA A 222 -19.27 -0.17 -13.98
C ALA A 222 -18.58 -0.44 -12.64
N ASP A 223 -17.82 -1.51 -12.53
CA ASP A 223 -17.14 -1.91 -11.30
C ASP A 223 -15.99 -0.96 -10.92
N THR A 224 -15.70 -0.86 -9.62
CA THR A 224 -14.41 -0.42 -9.10
C THR A 224 -13.44 -1.58 -9.22
N VAL A 225 -12.21 -1.35 -9.71
CA VAL A 225 -11.26 -2.42 -10.07
C VAL A 225 -9.92 -2.22 -9.37
N ILE A 226 -9.45 -3.25 -8.67
CA ILE A 226 -8.13 -3.32 -8.06
C ILE A 226 -7.35 -4.44 -8.73
N GLY A 227 -6.21 -4.12 -9.36
CA GLY A 227 -5.35 -5.05 -10.08
C GLY A 227 -4.62 -6.04 -9.18
N ASN A 228 -3.86 -6.95 -9.78
CA ASN A 228 -3.12 -7.98 -9.05
C ASN A 228 -1.95 -7.38 -8.25
N GLY A 229 -1.65 -7.98 -7.09
CA GLY A 229 -0.50 -7.62 -6.28
C GLY A 229 -0.54 -6.22 -5.65
N VAL A 230 -1.66 -5.52 -5.73
CA VAL A 230 -1.86 -4.20 -5.13
C VAL A 230 -1.76 -4.28 -3.61
N LYS A 231 -1.09 -3.31 -2.99
CA LYS A 231 -0.95 -3.21 -1.53
C LYS A 231 -1.56 -1.90 -1.05
N LEU A 232 -2.63 -2.00 -0.30
CA LEU A 232 -3.32 -0.87 0.33
C LEU A 232 -3.10 -0.95 1.84
N ASP A 233 -2.51 0.08 2.41
CA ASP A 233 -2.32 0.21 3.85
C ASP A 233 -3.64 0.60 4.55
N ASN A 234 -3.57 1.00 5.80
CA ASN A 234 -4.71 1.27 6.66
C ASN A 234 -5.41 2.59 6.31
N GLN A 235 -6.74 2.64 6.55
CA GLN A 235 -7.55 3.86 6.45
C GLN A 235 -7.49 4.53 5.07
N ILE A 236 -7.38 3.75 4.01
CA ILE A 236 -7.44 4.24 2.64
C ILE A 236 -8.90 4.35 2.19
N GLN A 237 -9.22 5.40 1.43
CA GLN A 237 -10.51 5.55 0.76
C GLN A 237 -10.35 5.40 -0.75
N ILE A 238 -10.94 4.37 -1.32
CA ILE A 238 -11.07 4.17 -2.76
C ILE A 238 -12.53 4.44 -3.14
N ALA A 239 -12.77 5.55 -3.85
CA ALA A 239 -14.12 5.92 -4.25
C ALA A 239 -14.61 5.11 -5.47
N HIS A 240 -15.88 5.29 -5.81
CA HIS A 240 -16.58 4.58 -6.88
C HIS A 240 -15.87 4.68 -8.24
N ASN A 241 -15.87 3.60 -9.01
CA ASN A 241 -15.32 3.52 -10.37
C ASN A 241 -13.79 3.79 -10.48
N VAL A 242 -13.07 3.79 -9.38
CA VAL A 242 -11.61 3.87 -9.39
C VAL A 242 -11.03 2.59 -9.99
N GLN A 243 -9.97 2.73 -10.78
CA GLN A 243 -9.22 1.62 -11.34
C GLN A 243 -7.75 1.73 -10.90
N ILE A 244 -7.22 0.67 -10.30
CA ILE A 244 -5.83 0.61 -9.82
C ILE A 244 -5.11 -0.50 -10.56
N GLY A 245 -4.01 -0.15 -11.24
CA GLY A 245 -3.15 -1.10 -11.98
C GLY A 245 -2.33 -2.00 -11.06
N ASP A 246 -1.84 -3.10 -11.64
CA ASP A 246 -1.12 -4.15 -10.93
C ASP A 246 0.09 -3.61 -10.16
N HIS A 247 0.39 -4.23 -9.01
CA HIS A 247 1.57 -3.96 -8.17
C HIS A 247 1.73 -2.51 -7.69
N THR A 248 0.66 -1.74 -7.69
CA THR A 248 0.63 -0.41 -7.09
C THR A 248 0.51 -0.51 -5.57
N ALA A 249 1.26 0.32 -4.86
CA ALA A 249 1.26 0.37 -3.40
C ALA A 249 0.85 1.74 -2.89
N MET A 250 0.02 1.76 -1.85
CA MET A 250 -0.47 2.99 -1.21
C MET A 250 -0.29 2.89 0.29
N ALA A 251 0.38 3.88 0.87
CA ALA A 251 0.52 3.99 2.31
C ALA A 251 -0.74 4.57 2.96
N ALA A 252 -0.77 4.58 4.29
CA ALA A 252 -1.97 4.91 5.06
C ALA A 252 -2.59 6.27 4.74
N CYS A 253 -3.92 6.34 4.89
CA CYS A 253 -4.70 7.56 4.75
C CYS A 253 -4.70 8.17 3.33
N VAL A 254 -4.35 7.42 2.29
CA VAL A 254 -4.51 7.85 0.90
C VAL A 254 -5.99 7.94 0.56
N GLY A 255 -6.39 9.01 -0.13
CA GLY A 255 -7.77 9.23 -0.60
C GLY A 255 -7.83 9.38 -2.11
N ILE A 256 -8.57 8.48 -2.78
CA ILE A 256 -8.76 8.51 -4.23
C ILE A 256 -10.20 8.84 -4.54
N SER A 257 -10.44 9.98 -5.20
CA SER A 257 -11.77 10.37 -5.63
C SER A 257 -12.27 9.59 -6.86
N GLY A 258 -13.58 9.59 -7.05
CA GLY A 258 -14.26 8.74 -8.02
C GLY A 258 -13.76 8.86 -9.46
N SER A 259 -13.83 7.74 -10.18
CA SER A 259 -13.45 7.61 -11.60
C SER A 259 -11.99 7.93 -11.93
N THR A 260 -11.11 7.93 -10.94
CA THR A 260 -9.67 8.08 -11.12
C THR A 260 -9.06 6.76 -11.57
N ARG A 261 -8.11 6.81 -12.52
CA ARG A 261 -7.33 5.66 -12.96
C ARG A 261 -5.89 5.82 -12.53
N ILE A 262 -5.35 4.77 -11.93
CA ILE A 262 -3.95 4.71 -11.48
C ILE A 262 -3.27 3.56 -12.18
N GLY A 263 -2.14 3.83 -12.82
CA GLY A 263 -1.35 2.85 -13.55
C GLY A 263 -0.71 1.79 -12.65
N LYS A 264 0.13 0.97 -13.25
CA LYS A 264 0.88 -0.11 -12.61
C LYS A 264 2.13 0.42 -11.92
N HIS A 265 2.58 -0.32 -10.90
CA HIS A 265 3.85 -0.04 -10.20
C HIS A 265 3.96 1.38 -9.65
N CYS A 266 2.83 2.01 -9.35
CA CYS A 266 2.81 3.32 -8.69
C CYS A 266 3.02 3.16 -7.18
N MET A 267 3.58 4.19 -6.56
CA MET A 267 3.74 4.29 -5.11
C MET A 267 3.16 5.61 -4.61
N LEU A 268 2.14 5.56 -3.78
CA LEU A 268 1.53 6.72 -3.14
C LEU A 268 1.87 6.73 -1.66
N ALA A 269 2.63 7.71 -1.22
CA ALA A 269 2.98 7.85 0.19
C ALA A 269 1.80 8.32 1.04
N GLY A 270 1.92 8.25 2.36
CA GLY A 270 0.82 8.49 3.28
C GLY A 270 0.13 9.85 3.11
N GLY A 271 -1.19 9.84 3.23
CA GLY A 271 -2.02 11.05 3.18
C GLY A 271 -2.12 11.73 1.82
N VAL A 272 -1.71 11.07 0.74
CA VAL A 272 -1.90 11.57 -0.63
C VAL A 272 -3.38 11.63 -0.97
N GLY A 273 -3.82 12.76 -1.56
CA GLY A 273 -5.18 12.93 -2.04
C GLY A 273 -5.22 13.14 -3.56
N LEU A 274 -6.12 12.44 -4.27
CA LEU A 274 -6.32 12.62 -5.70
C LEU A 274 -7.74 13.15 -5.96
N VAL A 275 -7.85 14.16 -6.81
CA VAL A 275 -9.16 14.60 -7.33
C VAL A 275 -9.72 13.54 -8.29
N GLY A 276 -11.05 13.59 -8.52
CA GLY A 276 -11.72 12.66 -9.41
C GLY A 276 -11.43 12.87 -10.90
N HIS A 277 -11.68 11.83 -11.70
CA HIS A 277 -11.62 11.85 -13.16
C HIS A 277 -10.25 12.20 -13.74
N ILE A 278 -9.18 11.79 -13.09
CA ILE A 278 -7.80 11.95 -13.58
C ILE A 278 -7.16 10.59 -13.85
N ASP A 279 -6.14 10.60 -14.71
CA ASP A 279 -5.35 9.43 -15.06
C ASP A 279 -3.90 9.62 -14.56
N ILE A 280 -3.38 8.63 -13.86
CA ILE A 280 -1.98 8.54 -13.42
C ILE A 280 -1.32 7.42 -14.22
N CYS A 281 -0.27 7.72 -14.97
CA CYS A 281 0.46 6.72 -15.74
C CYS A 281 1.23 5.73 -14.85
N ASP A 282 1.81 4.69 -15.44
CA ASP A 282 2.61 3.69 -14.72
C ASP A 282 3.89 4.28 -14.12
N ASN A 283 4.42 3.64 -13.07
CA ASN A 283 5.71 3.97 -12.44
C ASN A 283 5.79 5.40 -11.86
N VAL A 284 4.71 5.90 -11.29
CA VAL A 284 4.65 7.20 -10.62
C VAL A 284 4.86 7.02 -9.11
N TYR A 285 5.76 7.83 -8.53
CA TYR A 285 5.90 7.97 -7.09
C TYR A 285 5.35 9.31 -6.63
N ILE A 286 4.40 9.30 -5.69
CA ILE A 286 3.79 10.51 -5.12
C ILE A 286 4.20 10.62 -3.65
N THR A 287 4.86 11.72 -3.28
CA THR A 287 5.33 11.94 -1.90
C THR A 287 4.18 12.24 -0.95
N GLY A 288 4.43 12.03 0.35
CA GLY A 288 3.38 12.15 1.39
C GLY A 288 2.69 13.51 1.43
N MET A 289 1.39 13.49 1.77
CA MET A 289 0.52 14.68 1.90
C MET A 289 0.38 15.49 0.60
N THR A 290 0.72 14.90 -0.55
CA THR A 290 0.57 15.55 -1.85
C THR A 290 -0.90 15.57 -2.28
N MET A 291 -1.38 16.74 -2.73
CA MET A 291 -2.67 16.88 -3.42
C MET A 291 -2.46 16.86 -4.92
N VAL A 292 -2.98 15.84 -5.60
CA VAL A 292 -2.90 15.67 -7.05
C VAL A 292 -4.17 16.22 -7.67
N THR A 293 -4.05 17.27 -8.46
CA THR A 293 -5.19 18.03 -9.02
C THR A 293 -5.39 17.85 -10.53
N HIS A 294 -4.50 17.11 -11.19
CA HIS A 294 -4.55 16.85 -12.65
C HIS A 294 -3.84 15.54 -12.98
N SER A 295 -4.10 15.04 -14.18
CA SER A 295 -3.49 13.80 -14.68
C SER A 295 -1.97 13.89 -14.74
N ILE A 296 -1.30 12.77 -14.49
CA ILE A 296 0.16 12.60 -14.60
C ILE A 296 0.42 11.64 -15.77
N THR A 297 1.07 12.16 -16.81
CA THR A 297 1.28 11.45 -18.08
C THR A 297 2.70 10.90 -18.25
N GLU A 298 3.62 11.27 -17.36
CA GLU A 298 5.02 10.83 -17.41
C GLU A 298 5.40 10.14 -16.10
N PRO A 299 6.15 9.00 -16.16
CA PRO A 299 6.71 8.38 -14.96
C PRO A 299 7.62 9.34 -14.19
N GLY A 300 7.66 9.21 -12.88
CA GLY A 300 8.55 10.06 -12.08
C GLY A 300 8.08 10.27 -10.66
N SER A 301 8.76 11.17 -9.96
CA SER A 301 8.45 11.52 -8.57
C SER A 301 7.77 12.89 -8.51
N TYR A 302 6.62 12.95 -7.85
CA TYR A 302 5.77 14.14 -7.76
C TYR A 302 5.52 14.52 -6.31
N SER A 303 5.52 15.84 -6.06
CA SER A 303 5.31 16.41 -4.73
C SER A 303 4.49 17.67 -4.80
N SER A 304 3.72 17.96 -3.77
CA SER A 304 3.06 19.26 -3.58
C SER A 304 3.16 19.69 -2.12
N GLY A 305 2.73 20.95 -1.86
CA GLY A 305 2.81 21.53 -0.54
C GLY A 305 4.18 22.15 -0.23
N THR A 306 4.29 22.70 0.98
CA THR A 306 5.52 23.34 1.47
C THR A 306 6.23 22.41 2.45
N ALA A 307 7.58 22.36 2.36
CA ALA A 307 8.38 21.65 3.34
C ALA A 307 8.14 22.19 4.76
N MET A 308 8.31 21.34 5.76
CA MET A 308 8.24 21.72 7.17
C MET A 308 9.28 22.80 7.49
N GLN A 309 8.86 23.84 8.21
CA GLN A 309 9.69 24.93 8.70
C GLN A 309 9.38 25.20 10.18
N PRO A 310 10.31 25.83 10.92
CA PRO A 310 9.98 26.38 12.24
C PRO A 310 8.75 27.28 12.15
N ALA A 311 7.83 27.19 13.12
CA ALA A 311 6.51 27.85 13.05
C ALA A 311 6.56 29.36 12.77
N ALA A 312 7.60 30.05 13.27
CA ALA A 312 7.78 31.48 13.03
C ALA A 312 8.14 31.78 11.57
N GLU A 313 8.95 30.94 10.94
CA GLU A 313 9.34 31.05 9.52
C GLU A 313 8.17 30.65 8.61
N TRP A 314 7.48 29.57 8.95
CA TRP A 314 6.30 29.12 8.20
C TRP A 314 5.23 30.21 8.14
N ARG A 315 4.92 30.89 9.27
CA ARG A 315 3.96 32.00 9.29
C ARG A 315 4.35 33.14 8.36
N LYS A 316 5.66 33.48 8.28
CA LYS A 316 6.16 34.50 7.32
C LYS A 316 6.00 34.03 5.88
N SER A 317 6.35 32.77 5.58
CA SER A 317 6.21 32.18 4.26
C SER A 317 4.73 32.12 3.83
N ALA A 318 3.83 31.69 4.70
CA ALA A 318 2.39 31.63 4.46
C ALA A 318 1.76 33.03 4.20
N ALA A 319 2.23 34.07 4.90
CA ALA A 319 1.81 35.44 4.64
C ALA A 319 2.25 35.94 3.26
N ARG A 320 3.50 35.61 2.84
CA ARG A 320 4.03 35.96 1.52
C ARG A 320 3.33 35.20 0.39
N LEU A 321 2.97 33.92 0.58
CA LEU A 321 2.21 33.15 -0.40
C LEU A 321 0.91 33.85 -0.82
N ARG A 322 0.22 34.51 0.12
CA ARG A 322 -1.00 35.30 -0.17
C ARG A 322 -0.75 36.53 -1.02
N GLN A 323 0.50 36.99 -1.10
CA GLN A 323 0.92 38.21 -1.82
C GLN A 323 1.61 37.88 -3.16
N LEU A 324 1.77 36.59 -3.50
CA LEU A 324 2.51 36.18 -4.70
C LEU A 324 1.98 36.80 -5.98
N ASP A 325 0.67 36.88 -6.14
CA ASP A 325 0.05 37.48 -7.34
C ASP A 325 0.36 38.98 -7.44
N ASP A 326 0.29 39.72 -6.32
CA ASP A 326 0.68 41.15 -6.30
C ASP A 326 2.18 41.32 -6.56
N MET A 327 3.03 40.48 -5.96
CA MET A 327 4.48 40.50 -6.21
C MET A 327 4.80 40.20 -7.66
N ALA A 328 4.13 39.22 -8.29
CA ALA A 328 4.32 38.88 -9.71
C ALA A 328 3.91 40.06 -10.62
N ARG A 329 2.78 40.74 -10.34
CA ARG A 329 2.33 41.91 -11.09
C ARG A 329 3.33 43.07 -10.98
N ARG A 330 3.81 43.35 -9.78
CA ARG A 330 4.83 44.42 -9.53
C ARG A 330 6.16 44.10 -10.22
N LEU A 331 6.58 42.83 -10.18
CA LEU A 331 7.78 42.40 -10.88
C LEU A 331 7.67 42.64 -12.40
N LYS A 332 6.57 42.20 -13.01
CA LYS A 332 6.30 42.40 -14.43
C LYS A 332 6.26 43.88 -14.82
N GLN A 333 5.73 44.77 -13.93
CA GLN A 333 5.74 46.20 -14.15
C GLN A 333 7.16 46.80 -14.09
N LEU A 334 7.99 46.31 -13.14
CA LEU A 334 9.40 46.74 -13.03
C LEU A 334 10.22 46.29 -14.23
N GLU A 335 10.06 45.05 -14.69
CA GLU A 335 10.71 44.51 -15.88
C GLU A 335 10.38 45.35 -17.12
N LYS A 336 9.11 45.74 -17.31
CA LYS A 336 8.69 46.62 -18.40
C LYS A 336 9.40 48.01 -18.31
N ARG A 337 9.44 48.60 -17.13
CA ARG A 337 10.07 49.91 -16.91
C ARG A 337 11.56 49.86 -17.12
N VAL A 338 12.25 48.80 -16.75
CA VAL A 338 13.70 48.61 -16.98
C VAL A 338 13.98 48.34 -18.45
N GLY A 339 13.13 47.55 -19.15
CA GLY A 339 13.25 47.32 -20.58
C GLY A 339 13.09 48.61 -21.42
N ASP A 340 12.20 49.52 -20.97
CA ASP A 340 11.99 50.83 -21.60
C ASP A 340 13.18 51.84 -21.32
N VAL A 341 14.10 51.54 -20.40
CA VAL A 341 15.21 52.38 -19.97
C VAL A 341 16.54 51.97 -20.62
N THR A 342 16.59 50.92 -21.43
CA THR A 342 17.80 50.56 -22.16
C THR A 342 18.03 51.63 -23.27
N PRO A 343 18.98 52.56 -23.16
CA PRO A 343 19.19 53.57 -24.20
C PRO A 343 19.71 52.87 -25.47
N GLY A 344 19.08 53.18 -26.57
CA GLY A 344 19.66 52.91 -27.87
C GLY A 344 21.07 53.49 -27.90
N GLY A 345 22.06 52.65 -28.01
CA GLY A 345 23.42 53.09 -28.27
C GLY A 345 23.45 53.84 -29.59
N ASP A 346 23.55 55.17 -29.52
CA ASP A 346 23.95 55.99 -30.63
C ASP A 346 25.35 55.55 -31.10
N ALA A 347 25.37 54.79 -32.16
CA ALA A 347 26.57 54.70 -32.99
C ALA A 347 26.50 55.82 -34.03
N SER A 348 26.76 57.04 -33.60
CA SER A 348 27.13 58.10 -34.55
C SER A 348 28.57 57.88 -34.95
N SER A 349 28.75 57.50 -36.19
CA SER A 349 29.88 57.69 -37.07
C SER A 349 30.41 59.11 -37.06
N GLU A 350 31.68 59.24 -37.03
CA GLU A 350 32.52 60.32 -37.66
C GLU A 350 33.94 59.85 -37.46
N GLY A 351 34.73 59.70 -38.55
CA GLY A 351 35.29 60.37 -39.63
C GLY A 351 36.41 59.54 -40.24
#